data_e83932bcb1a1d5963ca59a4d6d79070f
#
_entry.id   e83932bcb1a1d5963ca59a4d6d79070f
#
_cell.length_a   1.000
_cell.length_b   1.000
_cell.length_c   1.000
_cell.angle_alpha   90.00
_cell.angle_beta   90.00
_cell.angle_gamma   90.00
#
_symmetry.space_group_name_H-M   'P 1'
#
loop_
_entity.id
_entity.type
_entity.pdbx_description
1 polymer ?
#
loop_
_entity_poly.entity_id
_entity_poly.type
_entity_poly.pdbx_seq_one_letter_code
_entity_poly.pdbx_strand_id
1 'polypeptide(L)'
;STVCAVLEEMSARSVTIISRKGEDNYNNLDRHADAEVIVNTTPVGMYPNCGVSPVDLSLFPKLEGVLDIVYNPARTAFVLQAEKLGIPYMSGLYMLVAQAKRTAEVFENRDIPDSETERIWKKLSLEMQNIVLVGMPGSGKSTVAARLAEKLDRIALDSDAEIEEKNGMSCAQLIEKHGEAEFRELESEAIAALGKRSGAVIATGGGCVTREENYDLLHQNGIILFIDRPVDALAVGGGRPLSSSMDALRQMEAQRR
;
A
#
# COMPACT_ATOMS: atom_id res chain seq x y z
N SER A 1 10.76 -18.30 20.88
CA SER A 1 9.53 -18.11 20.07
C SER A 1 9.45 -19.16 18.97
N THR A 2 8.27 -19.40 18.40
CA THR A 2 8.10 -20.37 17.29
C THR A 2 9.03 -20.04 16.11
N VAL A 3 9.17 -18.77 15.79
CA VAL A 3 10.09 -18.32 14.71
C VAL A 3 11.53 -18.70 15.01
N CYS A 4 12.01 -18.51 16.25
CA CYS A 4 13.38 -18.90 16.62
C CYS A 4 13.60 -20.41 16.46
N ALA A 5 12.65 -21.24 16.92
CA ALA A 5 12.77 -22.70 16.78
C ALA A 5 12.85 -23.12 15.30
N VAL A 6 12.05 -22.51 14.41
CA VAL A 6 12.10 -22.78 12.96
C VAL A 6 13.43 -22.34 12.37
N LEU A 7 13.94 -21.17 12.73
CA LEU A 7 15.22 -20.68 12.23
C LEU A 7 16.40 -21.55 12.71
N GLU A 8 16.36 -22.03 13.95
CA GLU A 8 17.33 -22.96 14.48
C GLU A 8 17.29 -24.33 13.76
N GLU A 9 16.07 -24.84 13.49
CA GLU A 9 15.87 -26.07 12.70
C GLU A 9 16.40 -25.92 11.27
N MET A 10 16.24 -24.71 10.68
CA MET A 10 16.80 -24.37 9.36
C MET A 10 18.33 -24.10 9.41
N SER A 11 18.98 -24.31 10.53
CA SER A 11 20.42 -24.12 10.71
C SER A 11 20.88 -22.66 10.54
N ALA A 12 20.06 -21.69 10.96
CA ALA A 12 20.50 -20.30 11.03
C ALA A 12 21.74 -20.18 11.93
N ARG A 13 22.77 -19.46 11.48
CA ARG A 13 24.04 -19.30 12.19
C ARG A 13 23.89 -18.65 13.57
N SER A 14 23.00 -17.66 13.64
CA SER A 14 22.64 -16.96 14.88
C SER A 14 21.23 -16.38 14.76
N VAL A 15 20.53 -16.31 15.87
CA VAL A 15 19.19 -15.69 15.97
C VAL A 15 19.20 -14.73 17.15
N THR A 16 19.02 -13.45 16.90
CA THR A 16 18.92 -12.42 17.93
C THR A 16 17.48 -11.92 18.04
N ILE A 17 16.98 -11.83 19.27
CA ILE A 17 15.63 -11.33 19.56
C ILE A 17 15.73 -9.88 20.01
N ILE A 18 15.27 -8.97 19.19
CA ILE A 18 15.12 -7.57 19.56
C ILE A 18 13.78 -7.35 20.25
N SER A 19 13.80 -6.79 21.44
CA SER A 19 12.59 -6.51 22.22
C SER A 19 12.68 -5.19 22.96
N ARG A 20 11.52 -4.62 23.38
CA ARG A 20 11.50 -3.33 24.09
C ARG A 20 12.24 -3.32 25.43
N LYS A 21 12.40 -4.46 26.08
CA LYS A 21 12.97 -4.60 27.44
C LYS A 21 14.10 -5.63 27.50
N GLY A 22 14.54 -6.18 26.36
CA GLY A 22 15.63 -7.12 26.29
C GLY A 22 17.01 -6.45 26.40
N GLU A 23 18.05 -7.25 26.54
CA GLU A 23 19.44 -6.82 26.41
C GLU A 23 19.66 -6.24 25.02
N ASP A 24 19.20 -6.97 23.98
CA ASP A 24 19.12 -6.48 22.61
C ASP A 24 17.76 -5.81 22.40
N ASN A 25 17.80 -4.53 22.08
CA ASN A 25 16.61 -3.71 21.99
C ASN A 25 16.74 -2.62 20.90
N TYR A 26 15.69 -1.85 20.70
CA TYR A 26 15.63 -0.84 19.64
C TYR A 26 16.63 0.33 19.80
N ASN A 27 17.32 0.47 20.95
CA ASN A 27 18.30 1.53 21.16
C ASN A 27 19.75 1.09 20.84
N ASN A 28 19.97 -0.20 20.54
CA ASN A 28 21.28 -0.75 20.26
C ASN A 28 21.33 -1.63 19.00
N LEU A 29 20.50 -1.28 18.01
CA LEU A 29 20.41 -1.97 16.72
C LEU A 29 21.73 -1.95 15.94
N ASP A 30 22.59 -0.98 16.17
CA ASP A 30 23.93 -0.84 15.60
C ASP A 30 24.82 -2.07 15.87
N ARG A 31 24.61 -2.77 16.98
CA ARG A 31 25.31 -4.02 17.31
C ARG A 31 24.96 -5.17 16.37
N HIS A 32 23.86 -5.05 15.65
CA HIS A 32 23.31 -6.09 14.77
C HIS A 32 23.24 -5.63 13.31
N ALA A 33 24.05 -4.64 12.94
CA ALA A 33 24.11 -4.10 11.58
C ALA A 33 24.54 -5.13 10.52
N ASP A 34 25.06 -6.28 10.93
CA ASP A 34 25.43 -7.40 10.08
C ASP A 34 24.29 -8.42 9.86
N ALA A 35 23.10 -8.13 10.31
CA ALA A 35 21.94 -8.99 10.08
C ALA A 35 21.68 -9.17 8.58
N GLU A 36 21.49 -10.42 8.16
CA GLU A 36 21.20 -10.82 6.78
C GLU A 36 19.68 -10.92 6.54
N VAL A 37 18.91 -11.24 7.59
CA VAL A 37 17.44 -11.35 7.52
C VAL A 37 16.80 -10.69 8.74
N ILE A 38 15.77 -9.90 8.53
CA ILE A 38 14.95 -9.33 9.61
C ILE A 38 13.53 -9.85 9.52
N VAL A 39 13.01 -10.36 10.64
CA VAL A 39 11.64 -10.86 10.75
C VAL A 39 10.86 -10.00 11.74
N ASN A 40 9.87 -9.24 11.25
CA ASN A 40 8.92 -8.56 12.13
C ASN A 40 7.87 -9.55 12.64
N THR A 41 7.92 -9.84 13.93
CA THR A 41 6.93 -10.67 14.64
C THR A 41 6.02 -9.84 15.56
N THR A 42 6.00 -8.53 15.38
CA THR A 42 5.19 -7.59 16.15
C THR A 42 3.98 -7.10 15.34
N PRO A 43 2.94 -6.52 15.97
CA PRO A 43 1.83 -5.90 15.25
C PRO A 43 2.14 -4.49 14.71
N VAL A 44 3.40 -4.03 14.75
CA VAL A 44 3.79 -2.71 14.24
C VAL A 44 3.54 -2.65 12.75
N GLY A 45 2.88 -1.59 12.30
CA GLY A 45 2.50 -1.40 10.90
C GLY A 45 1.14 -2.01 10.50
N MET A 46 0.50 -2.78 11.38
CA MET A 46 -0.85 -3.33 11.16
C MET A 46 -1.94 -2.25 11.32
N TYR A 47 -3.02 -2.33 10.55
CA TYR A 47 -4.18 -1.48 10.76
C TYR A 47 -4.72 -1.56 12.20
N PRO A 48 -5.20 -0.43 12.76
CA PRO A 48 -5.32 0.91 12.15
C PRO A 48 -4.03 1.73 12.14
N ASN A 49 -2.97 1.31 12.84
CA ASN A 49 -1.73 2.06 13.08
C ASN A 49 -0.67 1.77 12.01
N CYS A 50 -1.05 1.87 10.72
CA CYS A 50 -0.13 1.71 9.60
C CYS A 50 0.77 2.96 9.43
N GLY A 51 1.79 2.84 8.57
CA GLY A 51 2.75 3.93 8.30
C GLY A 51 3.95 3.97 9.24
N VAL A 52 4.01 3.04 10.21
CA VAL A 52 5.14 2.92 11.14
C VAL A 52 5.90 1.62 10.85
N SER A 53 7.23 1.72 10.78
CA SER A 53 8.14 0.57 10.67
C SER A 53 8.72 0.22 12.04
N PRO A 54 8.92 -1.07 12.35
CA PRO A 54 9.56 -1.48 13.61
C PRO A 54 11.03 -1.05 13.69
N VAL A 55 11.72 -0.98 12.55
CA VAL A 55 13.13 -0.59 12.43
C VAL A 55 13.37 0.18 11.13
N ASP A 56 14.45 0.95 11.08
CA ASP A 56 14.96 1.54 9.83
C ASP A 56 15.89 0.51 9.15
N LEU A 57 15.48 0.03 7.97
CA LEU A 57 16.24 -0.99 7.23
C LEU A 57 17.57 -0.46 6.67
N SER A 58 17.75 0.86 6.54
CA SER A 58 19.00 1.46 6.09
C SER A 58 20.17 1.24 7.06
N LEU A 59 19.88 0.87 8.32
CA LEU A 59 20.87 0.52 9.34
C LEU A 59 21.53 -0.84 9.12
N PHE A 60 21.02 -1.66 8.17
CA PHE A 60 21.45 -3.04 7.97
C PHE A 60 22.02 -3.26 6.56
N PRO A 61 23.26 -2.87 6.29
CA PRO A 61 23.83 -2.88 4.93
C PRO A 61 24.05 -4.28 4.33
N LYS A 62 23.94 -5.34 5.14
CA LYS A 62 24.07 -6.74 4.69
C LYS A 62 22.73 -7.45 4.53
N LEU A 63 21.62 -6.71 4.61
CA LEU A 63 20.29 -7.30 4.60
C LEU A 63 19.97 -7.91 3.24
N GLU A 64 19.67 -9.20 3.21
CA GLU A 64 19.34 -10.01 2.04
C GLU A 64 17.83 -10.31 1.94
N GLY A 65 17.10 -10.17 3.05
CA GLY A 65 15.68 -10.47 3.08
C GLY A 65 14.92 -9.91 4.28
N VAL A 66 13.63 -9.68 4.08
CA VAL A 66 12.71 -9.16 5.09
C VAL A 66 11.44 -10.00 5.11
N LEU A 67 11.02 -10.40 6.31
CA LEU A 67 9.75 -11.10 6.54
C LEU A 67 8.88 -10.29 7.50
N ASP A 68 7.61 -10.12 7.15
CA ASP A 68 6.63 -9.48 8.03
C ASP A 68 5.46 -10.43 8.27
N ILE A 69 5.12 -10.72 9.53
CA ILE A 69 3.93 -11.53 9.83
C ILE A 69 2.63 -10.77 9.62
N VAL A 70 2.68 -9.44 9.52
CA VAL A 70 1.52 -8.61 9.20
C VAL A 70 1.11 -8.83 7.74
N TYR A 71 -0.19 -9.04 7.52
CA TYR A 71 -0.77 -9.23 6.18
C TYR A 71 -1.79 -8.15 5.81
N ASN A 72 -2.16 -7.29 6.75
CA ASN A 72 -3.09 -6.19 6.53
C ASN A 72 -2.56 -4.90 7.20
N PRO A 73 -2.01 -3.97 6.42
CA PRO A 73 -1.98 -3.91 4.95
C PRO A 73 -1.09 -4.99 4.32
N ALA A 74 -1.25 -5.21 3.01
CA ALA A 74 -0.43 -6.16 2.25
C ALA A 74 1.05 -5.77 2.24
N ARG A 75 1.35 -4.46 2.25
CA ARG A 75 2.68 -3.86 2.41
C ARG A 75 2.64 -2.89 3.59
N THR A 76 3.24 -3.28 4.71
CA THR A 76 3.49 -2.37 5.83
C THR A 76 4.58 -1.36 5.48
N ALA A 77 4.76 -0.32 6.29
CA ALA A 77 5.88 0.62 6.11
C ALA A 77 7.25 -0.10 6.12
N PHE A 78 7.37 -1.20 6.87
CA PHE A 78 8.55 -2.05 6.90
C PHE A 78 8.79 -2.75 5.54
N VAL A 79 7.75 -3.31 4.95
CA VAL A 79 7.80 -3.93 3.62
C VAL A 79 8.03 -2.89 2.52
N LEU A 80 7.37 -1.72 2.58
CA LEU A 80 7.60 -0.62 1.63
C LEU A 80 9.04 -0.09 1.67
N GLN A 81 9.67 -0.06 2.85
CA GLN A 81 11.09 0.23 2.97
C GLN A 81 11.96 -0.80 2.25
N ALA A 82 11.70 -2.10 2.45
CA ALA A 82 12.43 -3.17 1.78
C ALA A 82 12.30 -3.05 0.25
N GLU A 83 11.08 -2.77 -0.26
CA GLU A 83 10.83 -2.58 -1.68
C GLU A 83 11.63 -1.39 -2.25
N LYS A 84 11.63 -0.23 -1.56
CA LYS A 84 12.40 0.96 -1.95
C LYS A 84 13.92 0.71 -1.96
N LEU A 85 14.42 -0.15 -1.08
CA LEU A 85 15.83 -0.54 -1.01
C LEU A 85 16.19 -1.71 -1.94
N GLY A 86 15.22 -2.28 -2.67
CA GLY A 86 15.44 -3.43 -3.55
C GLY A 86 15.72 -4.72 -2.79
N ILE A 87 15.32 -4.81 -1.52
CA ILE A 87 15.51 -5.99 -0.67
C ILE A 87 14.33 -6.94 -0.86
N PRO A 88 14.55 -8.23 -1.13
CA PRO A 88 13.50 -9.24 -1.17
C PRO A 88 12.66 -9.27 0.11
N TYR A 89 11.35 -9.37 -0.02
CA TYR A 89 10.46 -9.40 1.12
C TYR A 89 9.31 -10.40 0.97
N MET A 90 8.74 -10.79 2.09
CA MET A 90 7.48 -11.55 2.14
C MET A 90 6.58 -11.02 3.26
N SER A 91 5.30 -10.79 2.95
CA SER A 91 4.29 -10.40 3.92
C SER A 91 3.52 -11.61 4.47
N GLY A 92 2.78 -11.41 5.57
CA GLY A 92 2.15 -12.48 6.32
C GLY A 92 1.00 -13.22 5.64
N LEU A 93 0.54 -12.79 4.46
CA LEU A 93 -0.59 -13.45 3.78
C LEU A 93 -0.26 -14.91 3.40
N TYR A 94 0.98 -15.19 2.96
CA TYR A 94 1.40 -16.56 2.66
C TYR A 94 1.34 -17.44 3.90
N MET A 95 1.84 -16.93 5.03
CA MET A 95 1.79 -17.64 6.32
C MET A 95 0.33 -17.92 6.74
N LEU A 96 -0.58 -16.96 6.54
CA LEU A 96 -2.01 -17.14 6.85
C LEU A 96 -2.62 -18.29 6.04
N VAL A 97 -2.33 -18.37 4.74
CA VAL A 97 -2.82 -19.46 3.87
C VAL A 97 -2.19 -20.79 4.25
N ALA A 98 -0.87 -20.82 4.50
CA ALA A 98 -0.16 -22.03 4.88
C ALA A 98 -0.67 -22.61 6.22
N GLN A 99 -0.94 -21.76 7.22
CA GLN A 99 -1.53 -22.24 8.46
C GLN A 99 -2.95 -22.75 8.29
N ALA A 100 -3.76 -22.12 7.43
CA ALA A 100 -5.12 -22.61 7.11
C ALA A 100 -5.08 -23.99 6.44
N LYS A 101 -4.16 -24.18 5.48
CA LYS A 101 -3.90 -25.49 4.88
C LYS A 101 -3.57 -26.53 5.96
N ARG A 102 -2.60 -26.23 6.84
CA ARG A 102 -2.19 -27.17 7.89
C ARG A 102 -3.34 -27.52 8.84
N THR A 103 -4.16 -26.55 9.14
CA THR A 103 -5.36 -26.76 9.95
C THR A 103 -6.34 -27.70 9.24
N ALA A 104 -6.60 -27.48 7.95
CA ALA A 104 -7.47 -28.35 7.16
C ALA A 104 -6.95 -29.79 7.07
N GLU A 105 -5.64 -29.99 6.90
CA GLU A 105 -4.99 -31.31 6.90
C GLU A 105 -5.26 -32.08 8.19
N VAL A 106 -5.16 -31.38 9.33
CA VAL A 106 -5.41 -32.00 10.65
C VAL A 106 -6.89 -32.37 10.80
N PHE A 107 -7.82 -31.49 10.42
CA PHE A 107 -9.26 -31.75 10.57
C PHE A 107 -9.77 -32.80 9.60
N GLU A 108 -9.26 -32.84 8.38
CA GLU A 108 -9.70 -33.78 7.35
C GLU A 108 -8.90 -35.09 7.33
N ASN A 109 -7.84 -35.17 8.15
CA ASN A 109 -6.89 -36.28 8.21
C ASN A 109 -6.39 -36.69 6.82
N ARG A 110 -6.01 -35.72 6.00
CA ARG A 110 -5.46 -35.91 4.66
C ARG A 110 -4.42 -34.86 4.34
N ASP A 111 -3.44 -35.21 3.53
CA ASP A 111 -2.46 -34.26 3.03
C ASP A 111 -3.05 -33.39 1.91
N ILE A 112 -2.71 -32.11 1.91
CA ILE A 112 -3.05 -31.14 0.87
C ILE A 112 -1.74 -30.71 0.19
N PRO A 113 -1.62 -30.79 -1.14
CA PRO A 113 -0.39 -30.39 -1.83
C PRO A 113 0.01 -28.94 -1.56
N ASP A 114 1.30 -28.64 -1.45
CA ASP A 114 1.80 -27.27 -1.22
C ASP A 114 1.45 -26.32 -2.38
N SER A 115 1.28 -26.84 -3.58
CA SER A 115 0.78 -26.08 -4.74
C SER A 115 -0.57 -25.40 -4.49
N GLU A 116 -1.42 -25.95 -3.60
CA GLU A 116 -2.68 -25.32 -3.20
C GLU A 116 -2.46 -24.07 -2.36
N THR A 117 -1.43 -24.06 -1.49
CA THR A 117 -1.04 -22.86 -0.75
C THR A 117 -0.68 -21.72 -1.71
N GLU A 118 0.16 -22.00 -2.70
CA GLU A 118 0.54 -20.98 -3.69
C GLU A 118 -0.64 -20.53 -4.55
N ARG A 119 -1.49 -21.46 -4.98
CA ARG A 119 -2.67 -21.14 -5.78
C ARG A 119 -3.63 -20.22 -5.02
N ILE A 120 -3.92 -20.56 -3.77
CA ILE A 120 -4.83 -19.77 -2.91
C ILE A 120 -4.20 -18.42 -2.57
N TRP A 121 -2.91 -18.39 -2.21
CA TRP A 121 -2.21 -17.15 -1.93
C TRP A 121 -2.22 -16.19 -3.11
N LYS A 122 -1.90 -16.66 -4.32
CA LYS A 122 -1.94 -15.85 -5.54
C LYS A 122 -3.35 -15.32 -5.82
N LYS A 123 -4.37 -16.16 -5.66
CA LYS A 123 -5.76 -15.78 -5.83
C LYS A 123 -6.16 -14.67 -4.84
N LEU A 124 -5.94 -14.88 -3.55
CA LEU A 124 -6.27 -13.91 -2.51
C LEU A 124 -5.48 -12.60 -2.68
N SER A 125 -4.19 -12.68 -3.02
CA SER A 125 -3.37 -11.49 -3.29
C SER A 125 -3.98 -10.62 -4.40
N LEU A 126 -4.45 -11.22 -5.49
CA LEU A 126 -5.11 -10.51 -6.58
C LEU A 126 -6.49 -9.96 -6.20
N GLU A 127 -7.29 -10.73 -5.47
CA GLU A 127 -8.63 -10.31 -5.04
C GLU A 127 -8.59 -9.18 -4.02
N MET A 128 -7.63 -9.22 -3.10
CA MET A 128 -7.46 -8.19 -2.07
C MET A 128 -6.79 -6.91 -2.59
N GLN A 129 -6.03 -6.99 -3.68
CA GLN A 129 -5.28 -5.87 -4.21
C GLN A 129 -6.21 -4.81 -4.84
N ASN A 130 -6.06 -3.55 -4.41
CA ASN A 130 -6.73 -2.42 -5.05
C ASN A 130 -6.09 -2.12 -6.42
N ILE A 131 -6.90 -1.61 -7.34
CA ILE A 131 -6.43 -1.03 -8.60
C ILE A 131 -6.62 0.48 -8.48
N VAL A 132 -5.51 1.21 -8.40
CA VAL A 132 -5.52 2.66 -8.20
C VAL A 132 -5.20 3.35 -9.52
N LEU A 133 -6.08 4.25 -9.97
CA LEU A 133 -5.91 5.01 -11.19
C LEU A 133 -5.45 6.42 -10.87
N VAL A 134 -4.25 6.77 -11.30
CA VAL A 134 -3.68 8.11 -11.21
C VAL A 134 -3.51 8.71 -12.62
N GLY A 135 -3.36 10.02 -12.73
CA GLY A 135 -3.16 10.71 -14.00
C GLY A 135 -3.74 12.12 -14.00
N MET A 136 -3.56 12.82 -15.12
CA MET A 136 -3.96 14.20 -15.27
C MET A 136 -5.46 14.42 -15.04
N PRO A 137 -5.91 15.61 -14.58
CA PRO A 137 -7.31 15.99 -14.59
C PRO A 137 -7.90 15.83 -15.99
N GLY A 138 -9.13 15.29 -16.09
CA GLY A 138 -9.77 15.07 -17.40
C GLY A 138 -9.26 13.86 -18.20
N SER A 139 -8.33 13.04 -17.67
CA SER A 139 -7.82 11.84 -18.36
C SER A 139 -8.85 10.68 -18.42
N GLY A 140 -9.95 10.75 -17.68
CA GLY A 140 -11.01 9.73 -17.70
C GLY A 140 -10.91 8.68 -16.61
N LYS A 141 -10.11 8.90 -15.54
CA LYS A 141 -9.91 7.96 -14.43
C LYS A 141 -11.22 7.40 -13.86
N SER A 142 -12.15 8.26 -13.48
CA SER A 142 -13.45 7.83 -12.90
C SER A 142 -14.26 6.97 -13.88
N THR A 143 -14.22 7.30 -15.19
CA THR A 143 -14.91 6.50 -16.23
C THR A 143 -14.25 5.13 -16.38
N VAL A 144 -12.92 5.08 -16.40
CA VAL A 144 -12.17 3.82 -16.48
C VAL A 144 -12.40 3.00 -15.21
N ALA A 145 -12.35 3.64 -14.03
CA ALA A 145 -12.60 2.97 -12.75
C ALA A 145 -13.97 2.30 -12.70
N ALA A 146 -15.03 3.00 -13.09
CA ALA A 146 -16.39 2.45 -13.10
C ALA A 146 -16.49 1.22 -14.01
N ARG A 147 -15.98 1.30 -15.25
CA ARG A 147 -16.02 0.19 -16.21
C ARG A 147 -15.15 -0.99 -15.78
N LEU A 148 -13.98 -0.71 -15.19
CA LEU A 148 -13.09 -1.75 -14.71
C LEU A 148 -13.67 -2.47 -13.50
N ALA A 149 -14.30 -1.72 -12.58
CA ALA A 149 -14.97 -2.25 -11.41
C ALA A 149 -16.14 -3.17 -11.80
N GLU A 150 -16.99 -2.74 -12.74
CA GLU A 150 -18.07 -3.56 -13.29
C GLU A 150 -17.52 -4.87 -13.90
N LYS A 151 -16.46 -4.78 -14.71
CA LYS A 151 -15.87 -5.94 -15.39
C LYS A 151 -15.23 -6.94 -14.43
N LEU A 152 -14.69 -6.45 -13.30
CA LEU A 152 -13.99 -7.27 -12.30
C LEU A 152 -14.88 -7.65 -11.10
N ASP A 153 -16.14 -7.25 -11.11
CA ASP A 153 -17.07 -7.41 -9.97
C ASP A 153 -16.50 -6.82 -8.67
N ARG A 154 -16.01 -5.56 -8.76
CA ARG A 154 -15.41 -4.80 -7.68
C ARG A 154 -16.15 -3.49 -7.41
N ILE A 155 -15.89 -2.86 -6.27
CA ILE A 155 -16.43 -1.55 -5.95
C ILE A 155 -15.55 -0.47 -6.61
N ALA A 156 -16.18 0.48 -7.32
CA ALA A 156 -15.51 1.71 -7.78
C ALA A 156 -15.59 2.77 -6.67
N LEU A 157 -14.46 3.39 -6.36
CA LEU A 157 -14.32 4.47 -5.39
C LEU A 157 -13.64 5.67 -6.08
N ASP A 158 -13.99 6.89 -5.67
CA ASP A 158 -13.40 8.11 -6.21
C ASP A 158 -13.03 9.05 -5.06
N SER A 159 -11.78 9.50 -5.02
CA SER A 159 -11.29 10.32 -3.91
C SER A 159 -11.95 11.68 -3.83
N ASP A 160 -12.29 12.28 -4.98
CA ASP A 160 -12.97 13.57 -5.02
C ASP A 160 -14.40 13.43 -4.46
N ALA A 161 -15.10 12.34 -4.83
CA ALA A 161 -16.44 12.04 -4.29
C ALA A 161 -16.41 11.77 -2.77
N GLU A 162 -15.41 11.05 -2.25
CA GLU A 162 -15.22 10.81 -0.81
C GLU A 162 -15.04 12.13 -0.05
N ILE A 163 -14.24 13.06 -0.60
CA ILE A 163 -14.03 14.38 0.00
C ILE A 163 -15.33 15.17 0.03
N GLU A 164 -16.06 15.19 -1.11
CA GLU A 164 -17.34 15.94 -1.24
C GLU A 164 -18.41 15.39 -0.30
N GLU A 165 -18.55 14.07 -0.20
CA GLU A 165 -19.51 13.44 0.71
C GLU A 165 -19.19 13.75 2.18
N LYS A 166 -17.93 13.66 2.59
CA LYS A 166 -17.49 13.91 3.96
C LYS A 166 -17.68 15.38 4.39
N ASN A 167 -17.51 16.32 3.47
CA ASN A 167 -17.52 17.76 3.78
C ASN A 167 -18.83 18.46 3.39
N GLY A 168 -19.73 17.83 2.64
CA GLY A 168 -20.99 18.41 2.18
C GLY A 168 -20.80 19.59 1.19
N MET A 169 -19.64 19.68 0.55
CA MET A 169 -19.26 20.74 -0.38
C MET A 169 -18.45 20.15 -1.53
N SER A 170 -18.56 20.77 -2.73
CA SER A 170 -17.72 20.34 -3.85
C SER A 170 -16.24 20.65 -3.62
N CYS A 171 -15.34 19.87 -4.25
CA CYS A 171 -13.90 20.13 -4.22
C CYS A 171 -13.57 21.58 -4.63
N ALA A 172 -14.30 22.14 -5.61
CA ALA A 172 -14.12 23.53 -6.02
C ALA A 172 -14.46 24.52 -4.90
N GLN A 173 -15.58 24.32 -4.20
CA GLN A 173 -15.98 25.17 -3.08
C GLN A 173 -15.01 25.05 -1.88
N LEU A 174 -14.46 23.85 -1.64
CA LEU A 174 -13.45 23.64 -0.60
C LEU A 174 -12.18 24.43 -0.90
N ILE A 175 -11.69 24.37 -2.16
CA ILE A 175 -10.50 25.14 -2.57
C ILE A 175 -10.77 26.66 -2.48
N GLU A 176 -11.93 27.13 -2.92
CA GLU A 176 -12.29 28.55 -2.85
C GLU A 176 -12.38 29.07 -1.42
N LYS A 177 -12.95 28.26 -0.52
CA LYS A 177 -13.20 28.67 0.88
C LYS A 177 -11.98 28.52 1.77
N HIS A 178 -11.19 27.47 1.59
CA HIS A 178 -10.12 27.08 2.51
C HIS A 178 -8.72 27.15 1.89
N GLY A 179 -8.63 27.32 0.57
CA GLY A 179 -7.38 27.34 -0.17
C GLY A 179 -6.87 25.95 -0.56
N GLU A 180 -5.90 25.94 -1.48
CA GLU A 180 -5.37 24.70 -2.04
C GLU A 180 -4.62 23.87 -0.99
N ALA A 181 -3.88 24.49 -0.08
CA ALA A 181 -3.09 23.78 0.93
C ALA A 181 -3.98 22.91 1.84
N GLU A 182 -5.07 23.46 2.38
CA GLU A 182 -6.01 22.72 3.23
C GLU A 182 -6.74 21.64 2.42
N PHE A 183 -7.09 21.92 1.16
CA PHE A 183 -7.66 20.91 0.28
C PHE A 183 -6.72 19.71 0.09
N ARG A 184 -5.40 19.92 -0.01
CA ARG A 184 -4.41 18.81 -0.13
C ARG A 184 -4.35 17.96 1.13
N GLU A 185 -4.57 18.53 2.32
CA GLU A 185 -4.71 17.74 3.55
C GLU A 185 -5.96 16.83 3.49
N LEU A 186 -7.10 17.38 3.09
CA LEU A 186 -8.34 16.61 2.91
C LEU A 186 -8.17 15.52 1.84
N GLU A 187 -7.45 15.81 0.75
CA GLU A 187 -7.12 14.83 -0.28
C GLU A 187 -6.27 13.68 0.29
N SER A 188 -5.23 13.97 1.08
CA SER A 188 -4.39 12.96 1.71
C SER A 188 -5.16 12.13 2.75
N GLU A 189 -6.08 12.73 3.51
CA GLU A 189 -6.98 12.00 4.43
C GLU A 189 -7.90 11.03 3.68
N ALA A 190 -8.51 11.47 2.57
CA ALA A 190 -9.35 10.61 1.74
C ALA A 190 -8.54 9.47 1.13
N ILE A 191 -7.34 9.76 0.62
CA ILE A 191 -6.40 8.76 0.10
C ILE A 191 -6.03 7.74 1.18
N ALA A 192 -5.74 8.18 2.41
CA ALA A 192 -5.44 7.29 3.53
C ALA A 192 -6.63 6.37 3.88
N ALA A 193 -7.85 6.87 3.79
CA ALA A 193 -9.06 6.07 4.03
C ALA A 193 -9.30 5.07 2.89
N LEU A 194 -9.19 5.49 1.65
CA LEU A 194 -9.37 4.65 0.47
C LEU A 194 -8.26 3.60 0.32
N GLY A 195 -7.02 3.95 0.61
CA GLY A 195 -5.87 3.03 0.57
C GLY A 195 -6.00 1.85 1.54
N LYS A 196 -6.82 1.99 2.60
CA LYS A 196 -7.14 0.90 3.54
C LYS A 196 -8.16 -0.09 3.01
N ARG A 197 -8.88 0.24 1.93
CA ARG A 197 -9.80 -0.70 1.29
C ARG A 197 -9.05 -1.87 0.68
N SER A 198 -9.80 -2.92 0.39
CA SER A 198 -9.28 -4.15 -0.20
C SER A 198 -10.15 -4.53 -1.38
N GLY A 199 -9.53 -4.87 -2.51
CA GLY A 199 -10.21 -5.33 -3.72
C GLY A 199 -11.03 -4.26 -4.46
N ALA A 200 -10.78 -2.98 -4.22
CA ALA A 200 -11.48 -1.87 -4.87
C ALA A 200 -10.76 -1.38 -6.13
N VAL A 201 -11.50 -0.68 -7.00
CA VAL A 201 -10.94 0.17 -8.07
C VAL A 201 -11.08 1.62 -7.64
N ILE A 202 -9.96 2.31 -7.46
CA ILE A 202 -9.91 3.66 -6.88
C ILE A 202 -9.47 4.65 -7.95
N ALA A 203 -10.33 5.61 -8.28
CA ALA A 203 -9.94 6.79 -9.06
C ALA A 203 -9.47 7.89 -8.09
N THR A 204 -8.35 8.54 -8.41
CA THR A 204 -7.82 9.61 -7.57
C THR A 204 -8.04 10.98 -8.21
N GLY A 205 -8.08 12.03 -7.38
CA GLY A 205 -7.96 13.41 -7.84
C GLY A 205 -6.66 13.60 -8.64
N GLY A 206 -6.67 14.52 -9.59
CA GLY A 206 -5.49 14.78 -10.42
C GLY A 206 -4.27 15.31 -9.67
N GLY A 207 -4.48 15.82 -8.45
CA GLY A 207 -3.43 16.37 -7.61
C GLY A 207 -2.80 15.39 -6.62
N CYS A 208 -3.35 14.20 -6.45
CA CYS A 208 -2.88 13.26 -5.43
C CYS A 208 -1.39 12.90 -5.56
N VAL A 209 -0.84 12.92 -6.76
CA VAL A 209 0.57 12.62 -7.05
C VAL A 209 1.54 13.75 -6.67
N THR A 210 1.05 14.92 -6.25
CA THR A 210 1.91 16.05 -5.85
C THR A 210 2.50 15.89 -4.44
N ARG A 211 2.01 14.92 -3.68
CA ARG A 211 2.50 14.57 -2.36
C ARG A 211 3.01 13.13 -2.37
N GLU A 212 4.29 12.95 -2.04
CA GLU A 212 4.94 11.64 -2.06
C GLU A 212 4.31 10.64 -1.07
N GLU A 213 3.86 11.13 0.10
CA GLU A 213 3.21 10.29 1.09
C GLU A 213 1.95 9.59 0.58
N ASN A 214 1.23 10.18 -0.38
CA ASN A 214 0.05 9.58 -0.98
C ASN A 214 0.38 8.31 -1.77
N TYR A 215 1.60 8.22 -2.31
CA TYR A 215 2.05 7.01 -3.00
C TYR A 215 2.06 5.81 -2.05
N ASP A 216 2.71 5.93 -0.90
CA ASP A 216 2.79 4.85 0.07
C ASP A 216 1.40 4.46 0.62
N LEU A 217 0.53 5.45 0.85
CA LEU A 217 -0.86 5.22 1.29
C LEU A 217 -1.70 4.42 0.28
N LEU A 218 -1.50 4.63 -1.01
CA LEU A 218 -2.18 3.90 -2.07
C LEU A 218 -1.50 2.55 -2.36
N HIS A 219 -0.16 2.53 -2.32
CA HIS A 219 0.62 1.35 -2.68
C HIS A 219 0.60 0.26 -1.61
N GLN A 220 0.33 0.60 -0.33
CA GLN A 220 0.26 -0.39 0.77
C GLN A 220 -0.69 -1.57 0.49
N ASN A 221 -1.78 -1.36 -0.26
CA ASN A 221 -2.73 -2.41 -0.65
C ASN A 221 -3.04 -2.43 -2.16
N GLY A 222 -2.42 -1.56 -2.96
CA GLY A 222 -2.80 -1.38 -4.36
C GLY A 222 -1.64 -1.50 -5.34
N ILE A 223 -2.03 -1.67 -6.60
CA ILE A 223 -1.20 -1.34 -7.75
C ILE A 223 -1.63 0.00 -8.29
N ILE A 224 -0.67 0.86 -8.60
CA ILE A 224 -0.94 2.20 -9.12
C ILE A 224 -0.74 2.18 -10.63
N LEU A 225 -1.79 2.52 -11.37
CA LEU A 225 -1.79 2.60 -12.82
C LEU A 225 -1.93 4.04 -13.26
N PHE A 226 -0.97 4.51 -14.04
CA PHE A 226 -1.01 5.84 -14.62
C PHE A 226 -1.85 5.84 -15.91
N ILE A 227 -2.91 6.66 -15.95
CA ILE A 227 -3.69 6.89 -17.17
C ILE A 227 -3.01 8.00 -17.97
N ASP A 228 -2.17 7.57 -18.90
CA ASP A 228 -1.49 8.48 -19.83
C ASP A 228 -2.43 8.86 -20.99
N ARG A 229 -2.71 10.15 -21.10
CA ARG A 229 -3.52 10.72 -22.17
C ARG A 229 -2.89 12.02 -22.63
N PRO A 230 -2.71 12.23 -23.94
CA PRO A 230 -2.15 13.47 -24.47
C PRO A 230 -2.94 14.69 -23.95
N VAL A 231 -2.22 15.75 -23.57
CA VAL A 231 -2.85 16.97 -22.99
C VAL A 231 -3.94 17.52 -23.87
N ASP A 232 -3.73 17.55 -25.20
CA ASP A 232 -4.71 18.06 -26.17
C ASP A 232 -5.99 17.20 -26.24
N ALA A 233 -5.98 15.99 -25.69
CA ALA A 233 -7.13 15.10 -25.60
C ALA A 233 -7.79 15.10 -24.21
N LEU A 234 -7.30 15.90 -23.25
CA LEU A 234 -7.88 15.99 -21.90
C LEU A 234 -9.18 16.82 -21.94
N ALA A 235 -10.15 16.41 -21.15
CA ALA A 235 -11.38 17.18 -21.00
C ALA A 235 -11.11 18.44 -20.15
N VAL A 236 -11.34 19.60 -20.73
CA VAL A 236 -11.24 20.92 -20.07
C VAL A 236 -12.57 21.29 -19.45
N GLY A 237 -12.57 21.87 -18.25
CA GLY A 237 -13.79 22.31 -17.55
C GLY A 237 -14.39 21.25 -16.64
N GLY A 238 -15.70 21.26 -16.43
CA GLY A 238 -16.40 20.30 -15.56
C GLY A 238 -16.23 20.60 -14.05
N GLY A 239 -16.20 21.90 -13.68
CA GLY A 239 -16.17 22.32 -12.27
C GLY A 239 -14.81 22.13 -11.57
N ARG A 240 -13.72 22.03 -12.35
CA ARG A 240 -12.35 21.85 -11.84
C ARG A 240 -11.57 23.17 -11.91
N PRO A 241 -11.46 23.96 -10.83
CA PRO A 241 -10.88 25.31 -10.87
C PRO A 241 -9.41 25.33 -11.30
N LEU A 242 -8.63 24.30 -10.89
CA LEU A 242 -7.19 24.23 -11.17
C LEU A 242 -6.86 23.78 -12.60
N SER A 243 -7.80 23.21 -13.37
CA SER A 243 -7.61 22.74 -14.74
C SER A 243 -8.63 23.35 -15.71
N SER A 244 -8.91 24.64 -15.53
CA SER A 244 -9.92 25.40 -16.29
C SER A 244 -9.47 25.75 -17.72
N SER A 245 -8.17 25.68 -18.05
CA SER A 245 -7.61 26.00 -19.36
C SER A 245 -6.57 25.00 -19.82
N MET A 246 -6.34 24.94 -21.15
CA MET A 246 -5.28 24.09 -21.73
C MET A 246 -3.87 24.49 -21.27
N ASP A 247 -3.62 25.78 -21.04
CA ASP A 247 -2.32 26.25 -20.55
C ASP A 247 -2.08 25.80 -19.11
N ALA A 248 -3.11 25.82 -18.26
CA ALA A 248 -3.03 25.27 -16.91
C ALA A 248 -2.73 23.75 -16.93
N LEU A 249 -3.35 22.99 -17.84
CA LEU A 249 -3.09 21.56 -18.00
C LEU A 249 -1.64 21.28 -18.47
N ARG A 250 -1.12 22.08 -19.40
CA ARG A 250 0.31 21.94 -19.85
C ARG A 250 1.32 22.25 -18.73
N GLN A 251 1.04 23.26 -17.90
CA GLN A 251 1.88 23.55 -16.73
C GLN A 251 1.84 22.39 -15.72
N MET A 252 0.67 21.83 -15.46
CA MET A 252 0.52 20.68 -14.57
C MET A 252 1.24 19.42 -15.10
N GLU A 253 1.19 19.19 -16.43
CA GLU A 253 1.87 18.05 -17.02
C GLU A 253 3.38 18.06 -16.74
N ALA A 254 4.03 19.23 -16.88
CA ALA A 254 5.44 19.41 -16.61
C ALA A 254 5.83 19.16 -15.13
N GLN A 255 4.88 19.32 -14.20
CA GLN A 255 5.10 19.10 -12.76
C GLN A 255 4.77 17.68 -12.29
N ARG A 256 3.98 16.91 -13.07
CA ARG A 256 3.38 15.63 -12.63
C ARG A 256 3.83 14.41 -13.44
N ARG A 257 4.68 14.62 -14.44
CA ARG A 257 5.44 13.60 -15.15
C ARG A 257 6.83 13.47 -14.56
#